data_2b0841746053a797b24b873a75c647d0
#
_entry.id   2b0841746053a797b24b873a75c647d0
#
_cell.length_a   1.000
_cell.length_b   1.000
_cell.length_c   1.000
_cell.angle_alpha   90.00
_cell.angle_beta   90.00
_cell.angle_gamma   90.00
#
_symmetry.space_group_name_H-M   'P 1'
#
loop_
_entity.id
_entity.type
_entity.pdbx_description
1 polymer ?
#
loop_
_entity_poly.entity_id
_entity_poly.type
_entity_poly.pdbx_seq_one_letter_code
_entity_poly.pdbx_strand_id
1 'polypeptide(L)'
;MLEQVLIGNVILDCIDPKSLSDFYIRMLNWEKTYEDEGVILLASASCSVKIGFQRNLDYIPPVWPELPGMQQMQVHMDFKVRDKAHMESMVEHAIACGAVKAKEQYSELWTVMIDPAGHPFCFDTL
;
A
#
# COMPACT_ATOMS: atom_id res chain seq x y z
N MET A 1 34.95 8.65 2.82
CA MET A 1 33.87 8.38 1.86
C MET A 1 32.78 7.62 2.57
N LEU A 2 31.55 8.06 2.40
CA LEU A 2 30.39 7.35 2.98
C LEU A 2 29.94 6.23 2.04
N GLU A 3 29.66 5.07 2.62
CA GLU A 3 29.02 4.00 1.87
C GLU A 3 27.56 4.37 1.58
N GLN A 4 27.07 3.88 0.46
CA GLN A 4 25.67 4.06 0.08
C GLN A 4 24.76 3.27 1.04
N VAL A 5 23.69 3.91 1.49
CA VAL A 5 22.60 3.21 2.17
C VAL A 5 21.37 3.20 1.27
N LEU A 6 20.60 2.14 1.35
CA LEU A 6 19.42 1.92 0.50
C LEU A 6 18.17 1.95 1.36
N ILE A 7 17.05 2.29 0.74
CA ILE A 7 15.75 2.06 1.37
C ILE A 7 15.50 0.56 1.37
N GLY A 8 15.45 -0.06 2.54
CA GLY A 8 15.18 -1.48 2.66
C GLY A 8 13.69 -1.80 2.66
N ASN A 9 12.95 -1.11 3.52
CA ASN A 9 11.54 -1.38 3.74
C ASN A 9 10.74 -0.09 3.83
N VAL A 10 9.49 -0.12 3.36
CA VAL A 10 8.46 0.85 3.73
C VAL A 10 7.47 0.10 4.61
N ILE A 11 7.22 0.59 5.82
CA ILE A 11 6.39 -0.09 6.82
C ILE A 11 5.08 0.66 7.00
N LEU A 12 3.97 -0.06 6.88
CA LEU A 12 2.63 0.44 7.16
C LEU A 12 2.19 -0.04 8.54
N ASP A 13 1.68 0.87 9.36
CA ASP A 13 1.06 0.49 10.62
C ASP A 13 -0.34 -0.07 10.39
N CYS A 14 -0.75 -0.98 11.22
CA CYS A 14 -2.08 -1.59 11.19
C CYS A 14 -2.37 -2.30 12.52
N ILE A 15 -3.61 -2.69 12.74
CA ILE A 15 -3.94 -3.48 13.92
C ILE A 15 -3.58 -4.95 13.69
N ASP A 16 -3.83 -5.47 12.49
CA ASP A 16 -3.59 -6.88 12.16
C ASP A 16 -2.67 -7.03 10.93
N PRO A 17 -1.36 -7.20 11.15
CA PRO A 17 -0.41 -7.37 10.04
C PRO A 17 -0.73 -8.56 9.13
N LYS A 18 -1.26 -9.65 9.69
CA LYS A 18 -1.56 -10.83 8.89
C LYS A 18 -2.67 -10.52 7.87
N SER A 19 -3.75 -9.92 8.32
CA SER A 19 -4.86 -9.57 7.44
C SER A 19 -4.44 -8.59 6.34
N LEU A 20 -3.70 -7.54 6.71
CA LEU A 20 -3.26 -6.55 5.74
C LEU A 20 -2.22 -7.11 4.77
N SER A 21 -1.26 -7.88 5.25
CA SER A 21 -0.27 -8.50 4.36
C SER A 21 -0.92 -9.51 3.39
N ASP A 22 -1.91 -10.27 3.83
CA ASP A 22 -2.64 -11.19 2.96
C ASP A 22 -3.30 -10.46 1.78
N PHE A 23 -3.87 -9.27 2.03
CA PHE A 23 -4.39 -8.44 0.96
C PHE A 23 -3.30 -8.08 -0.07
N TYR A 24 -2.15 -7.59 0.39
CA TYR A 24 -1.08 -7.18 -0.52
C TYR A 24 -0.44 -8.36 -1.23
N ILE A 25 -0.35 -9.53 -0.60
CA ILE A 25 0.09 -10.76 -1.26
C ILE A 25 -0.84 -11.09 -2.44
N ARG A 26 -2.15 -11.04 -2.21
CA ARG A 26 -3.12 -11.33 -3.28
C ARG A 26 -3.09 -10.28 -4.38
N MET A 27 -2.99 -9.01 -4.02
CA MET A 27 -3.03 -7.91 -4.98
C MET A 27 -1.76 -7.84 -5.83
N LEU A 28 -0.59 -7.98 -5.20
CA LEU A 28 0.71 -7.76 -5.85
C LEU A 28 1.40 -9.06 -6.29
N ASN A 29 0.97 -10.20 -5.79
CA ASN A 29 1.66 -11.48 -5.98
C ASN A 29 3.11 -11.43 -5.47
N TRP A 30 3.33 -10.74 -4.35
CA TRP A 30 4.63 -10.68 -3.68
C TRP A 30 4.75 -11.81 -2.66
N GLU A 31 5.97 -12.11 -2.24
CA GLU A 31 6.27 -13.20 -1.32
C GLU A 31 6.55 -12.67 0.09
N LYS A 32 6.04 -13.40 1.08
CA LYS A 32 6.36 -13.14 2.48
C LYS A 32 7.78 -13.65 2.75
N THR A 33 8.67 -12.76 3.19
CA THR A 33 10.08 -13.08 3.48
C THR A 33 10.42 -13.04 4.95
N TYR A 34 9.57 -12.47 5.78
CA TYR A 34 9.78 -12.40 7.22
C TYR A 34 8.43 -12.30 7.92
N GLU A 35 8.33 -12.95 9.07
CA GLU A 35 7.14 -12.85 9.93
C GLU A 35 7.53 -13.08 11.39
N ASP A 36 7.10 -12.15 12.26
CA ASP A 36 7.05 -12.38 13.71
C ASP A 36 5.71 -11.84 14.21
N GLU A 37 5.52 -11.79 15.54
CA GLU A 37 4.26 -11.36 16.13
C GLU A 37 3.89 -9.91 15.81
N GLY A 38 4.87 -9.07 15.54
CA GLY A 38 4.68 -7.63 15.34
C GLY A 38 4.85 -7.16 13.91
N VAL A 39 5.56 -7.89 13.06
CA VAL A 39 5.94 -7.41 11.72
C VAL A 39 5.88 -8.53 10.70
N ILE A 40 5.39 -8.19 9.51
CA ILE A 40 5.46 -9.06 8.32
C ILE A 40 6.09 -8.25 7.20
N LEU A 41 7.04 -8.85 6.45
CA LEU A 41 7.66 -8.23 5.29
C LEU A 41 7.34 -9.02 4.03
N LEU A 42 7.06 -8.28 2.95
CA LEU A 42 6.84 -8.82 1.60
C LEU A 42 7.90 -8.28 0.66
N ALA A 43 8.35 -9.13 -0.26
CA ALA A 43 9.33 -8.78 -1.27
C ALA A 43 8.91 -9.26 -2.65
N SER A 44 9.47 -8.63 -3.67
CA SER A 44 9.34 -9.02 -5.07
C SER A 44 10.70 -9.01 -5.74
N ALA A 45 10.93 -9.94 -6.65
CA ALA A 45 12.15 -9.95 -7.46
C ALA A 45 12.28 -8.71 -8.36
N SER A 46 11.17 -8.04 -8.66
CA SER A 46 11.13 -6.86 -9.53
C SER A 46 11.29 -5.53 -8.80
N CYS A 47 11.39 -5.55 -7.47
CA CYS A 47 11.46 -4.34 -6.65
C CYS A 47 12.46 -4.52 -5.51
N SER A 48 13.39 -3.56 -5.35
CA SER A 48 14.40 -3.64 -4.30
C SER A 48 13.89 -3.22 -2.92
N VAL A 49 12.75 -2.52 -2.86
CA VAL A 49 12.14 -2.07 -1.61
C VAL A 49 11.08 -3.08 -1.19
N LYS A 50 11.15 -3.54 0.06
CA LYS A 50 10.13 -4.41 0.64
C LYS A 50 9.01 -3.59 1.24
N ILE A 51 7.83 -4.18 1.32
CA ILE A 51 6.68 -3.59 2.03
C ILE A 51 6.50 -4.37 3.32
N GLY A 52 6.40 -3.66 4.44
CA GLY A 52 6.18 -4.26 5.73
C GLY A 52 4.89 -3.80 6.37
N PHE A 53 4.43 -4.58 7.34
CA PHE A 53 3.19 -4.34 8.08
C PHE A 53 3.51 -4.53 9.56
N GLN A 54 3.30 -3.48 10.35
CA GLN A 54 3.66 -3.48 11.77
C GLN A 54 2.42 -3.34 12.62
N ARG A 55 2.29 -4.22 13.62
CA ARG A 55 1.20 -4.11 14.57
C ARG A 55 1.36 -2.87 15.41
N ASN A 56 0.29 -2.08 15.46
CA ASN A 56 0.17 -0.93 16.34
C ASN A 56 -1.28 -0.93 16.85
N LEU A 57 -1.47 -1.29 18.12
CA LEU A 57 -2.81 -1.38 18.71
C LEU A 57 -3.48 -0.01 18.84
N ASP A 58 -2.69 1.07 18.77
CA ASP A 58 -3.18 2.45 18.78
C ASP A 58 -3.37 3.02 17.37
N TYR A 59 -3.29 2.18 16.33
CA TYR A 59 -3.42 2.61 14.95
C TYR A 59 -4.78 3.27 14.71
N ILE A 60 -4.74 4.47 14.12
CA ILE A 60 -5.91 5.22 13.68
C ILE A 60 -5.82 5.32 12.16
N PRO A 61 -6.80 4.79 11.42
CA PRO A 61 -6.80 4.91 9.96
C PRO A 61 -6.79 6.37 9.51
N PRO A 62 -6.00 6.71 8.48
CA PRO A 62 -6.06 8.05 7.91
C PRO A 62 -7.41 8.32 7.28
N VAL A 63 -7.80 9.60 7.27
CA VAL A 63 -9.02 10.06 6.61
C VAL A 63 -8.65 10.53 5.21
N TRP A 64 -9.37 10.04 4.21
CA TRP A 64 -9.18 10.45 2.82
C TRP A 64 -10.54 10.76 2.16
N PRO A 65 -10.72 11.94 1.49
CA PRO A 65 -9.78 13.06 1.43
C PRO A 65 -9.47 13.67 2.81
N GLU A 66 -8.31 14.29 2.93
CA GLU A 66 -7.86 14.85 4.20
C GLU A 66 -8.82 15.91 4.76
N LEU A 67 -9.02 15.88 6.08
CA LEU A 67 -9.81 16.85 6.81
C LEU A 67 -8.95 17.45 7.93
N PRO A 68 -9.08 18.77 8.21
CA PRO A 68 -8.33 19.41 9.29
C PRO A 68 -8.59 18.72 10.64
N GLY A 69 -7.51 18.47 11.39
CA GLY A 69 -7.58 17.87 12.72
C GLY A 69 -7.80 16.37 12.74
N MET A 70 -7.96 15.71 11.58
CA MET A 70 -8.11 14.27 11.46
C MET A 70 -6.78 13.61 11.17
N GLN A 71 -6.71 12.29 11.34
CA GLN A 71 -5.50 11.53 11.07
C GLN A 71 -5.11 11.63 9.60
N GLN A 72 -3.87 12.03 9.33
CA GLN A 72 -3.32 12.14 7.98
C GLN A 72 -2.56 10.87 7.59
N MET A 73 -2.50 10.60 6.29
CA MET A 73 -1.77 9.44 5.77
C MET A 73 -0.25 9.60 5.83
N GLN A 74 0.27 10.81 5.85
CA GLN A 74 1.71 11.18 5.83
C GLN A 74 2.47 10.69 4.60
N VAL A 75 2.34 9.42 4.24
CA VAL A 75 3.00 8.76 3.11
C VAL A 75 2.00 7.81 2.45
N HIS A 76 2.03 7.74 1.14
CA HIS A 76 1.29 6.71 0.40
C HIS A 76 2.20 6.09 -0.66
N MET A 77 1.82 4.92 -1.15
CA MET A 77 2.57 4.22 -2.20
C MET A 77 1.87 4.39 -3.54
N ASP A 78 2.66 4.62 -4.58
CA ASP A 78 2.21 4.56 -5.96
C ASP A 78 2.74 3.29 -6.59
N PHE A 79 1.84 2.43 -7.07
CA PHE A 79 2.21 1.23 -7.82
C PHE A 79 2.15 1.54 -9.31
N LYS A 80 3.26 1.31 -9.99
CA LYS A 80 3.41 1.62 -11.42
C LYS A 80 2.57 0.67 -12.25
N VAL A 81 1.79 1.23 -13.16
CA VAL A 81 1.07 0.49 -14.21
C VAL A 81 1.53 0.98 -15.58
N ARG A 82 1.36 0.14 -16.62
CA ARG A 82 1.87 0.43 -17.96
C ARG A 82 1.10 1.52 -18.67
N ASP A 83 -0.23 1.49 -18.56
CA ASP A 83 -1.14 2.36 -19.28
C ASP A 83 -2.51 2.37 -18.61
N LYS A 84 -3.46 3.09 -19.19
CA LYS A 84 -4.80 3.23 -18.64
C LYS A 84 -5.55 1.88 -18.55
N ALA A 85 -5.42 1.04 -19.56
CA ALA A 85 -6.09 -0.27 -19.58
C ALA A 85 -5.54 -1.17 -18.46
N HIS A 86 -4.22 -1.17 -18.25
CA HIS A 86 -3.61 -1.88 -17.15
C HIS A 86 -4.05 -1.32 -15.80
N MET A 87 -4.14 0.00 -15.68
CA MET A 87 -4.62 0.66 -14.47
C MET A 87 -6.04 0.21 -14.11
N GLU A 88 -6.97 0.22 -15.08
CA GLU A 88 -8.35 -0.21 -14.87
C GLU A 88 -8.43 -1.69 -14.44
N SER A 89 -7.62 -2.54 -15.07
CA SER A 89 -7.51 -3.95 -14.74
C SER A 89 -7.02 -4.15 -13.29
N MET A 90 -6.01 -3.39 -12.88
CA MET A 90 -5.48 -3.46 -11.52
C MET A 90 -6.45 -2.92 -10.48
N VAL A 91 -7.22 -1.89 -10.81
CA VAL A 91 -8.28 -1.37 -9.94
C VAL A 91 -9.32 -2.46 -9.67
N GLU A 92 -9.81 -3.13 -10.71
CA GLU A 92 -10.79 -4.22 -10.55
C GLU A 92 -10.21 -5.38 -9.72
N HIS A 93 -8.95 -5.73 -9.99
CA HIS A 93 -8.26 -6.79 -9.25
C HIS A 93 -8.11 -6.41 -7.75
N ALA A 94 -7.68 -5.18 -7.46
CA ALA A 94 -7.53 -4.71 -6.09
C ALA A 94 -8.86 -4.73 -5.32
N ILE A 95 -9.96 -4.34 -5.98
CA ILE A 95 -11.30 -4.40 -5.39
C ILE A 95 -11.66 -5.86 -5.07
N ALA A 96 -11.39 -6.78 -5.98
CA ALA A 96 -11.62 -8.20 -5.75
C ALA A 96 -10.80 -8.75 -4.57
N CYS A 97 -9.64 -8.16 -4.31
CA CYS A 97 -8.79 -8.54 -3.17
C CYS A 97 -9.19 -7.88 -1.84
N GLY A 98 -10.06 -6.86 -1.87
CA GLY A 98 -10.54 -6.21 -0.65
C GLY A 98 -10.33 -4.71 -0.56
N ALA A 99 -9.72 -4.06 -1.56
CA ALA A 99 -9.57 -2.62 -1.60
C ALA A 99 -10.87 -1.92 -1.98
N VAL A 100 -10.94 -0.64 -1.70
CA VAL A 100 -12.03 0.24 -2.14
C VAL A 100 -11.43 1.32 -3.04
N LYS A 101 -12.10 1.60 -4.16
CA LYS A 101 -11.75 2.76 -4.98
C LYS A 101 -12.24 4.00 -4.26
N ALA A 102 -11.37 4.99 -4.05
CA ALA A 102 -11.77 6.25 -3.43
C ALA A 102 -12.85 6.95 -4.27
N LYS A 103 -13.82 7.57 -3.61
CA LYS A 103 -14.92 8.25 -4.31
C LYS A 103 -14.44 9.44 -5.11
N GLU A 104 -13.47 10.19 -4.57
CA GLU A 104 -12.92 11.37 -5.24
C GLU A 104 -11.60 11.00 -5.91
N GLN A 105 -11.52 11.28 -7.20
CA GLN A 105 -10.34 11.06 -8.03
C GLN A 105 -9.91 12.41 -8.60
N TYR A 106 -8.60 12.64 -8.68
CA TYR A 106 -8.05 13.96 -9.01
C TYR A 106 -7.34 14.00 -10.35
N SER A 107 -7.14 12.85 -11.00
CA SER A 107 -6.42 12.77 -12.27
C SER A 107 -6.83 11.53 -13.04
N GLU A 108 -6.66 11.58 -14.36
CA GLU A 108 -6.78 10.38 -15.19
C GLU A 108 -5.47 9.59 -15.28
N LEU A 109 -4.35 10.15 -14.78
CA LEU A 109 -3.03 9.52 -14.81
C LEU A 109 -2.81 8.52 -13.67
N TRP A 110 -3.58 8.64 -12.59
CA TRP A 110 -3.53 7.70 -11.46
C TRP A 110 -4.91 7.51 -10.86
N THR A 111 -5.09 6.40 -10.16
CA THR A 111 -6.32 6.09 -9.43
C THR A 111 -5.99 5.90 -7.95
N VAL A 112 -6.70 6.63 -7.09
CA VAL A 112 -6.57 6.49 -5.63
C VAL A 112 -7.43 5.33 -5.15
N MET A 113 -6.82 4.43 -4.40
CA MET A 113 -7.44 3.28 -3.76
C MET A 113 -7.26 3.36 -2.25
N ILE A 114 -8.08 2.65 -1.51
CA ILE A 114 -7.97 2.54 -0.06
C ILE A 114 -7.80 1.05 0.29
N ASP A 115 -6.77 0.72 1.04
CA ASP A 115 -6.55 -0.67 1.44
C ASP A 115 -7.46 -1.07 2.63
N PRO A 116 -7.51 -2.36 3.02
CA PRO A 116 -8.41 -2.80 4.10
C PRO A 116 -8.13 -2.17 5.47
N ALA A 117 -6.94 -1.62 5.70
CA ALA A 117 -6.61 -0.90 6.92
C ALA A 117 -6.86 0.61 6.81
N GLY A 118 -7.29 1.09 5.65
CA GLY A 118 -7.60 2.50 5.43
C GLY A 118 -6.46 3.32 4.84
N HIS A 119 -5.32 2.72 4.49
CA HIS A 119 -4.23 3.45 3.84
C HIS A 119 -4.58 3.77 2.39
N PRO A 120 -4.52 5.05 1.97
CA PRO A 120 -4.57 5.38 0.56
C PRO A 120 -3.34 4.87 -0.18
N PHE A 121 -3.53 4.38 -1.39
CA PHE A 121 -2.47 4.07 -2.34
C PHE A 121 -2.97 4.34 -3.75
N CYS A 122 -2.06 4.40 -4.71
CA CYS A 122 -2.43 4.69 -6.10
C CYS A 122 -1.90 3.64 -7.05
N PHE A 123 -2.63 3.43 -8.13
CA PHE A 123 -2.06 2.90 -9.37
C PHE A 123 -1.76 4.10 -10.27
N ASP A 124 -0.56 4.15 -10.82
CA ASP A 124 0.01 5.35 -11.41
C ASP A 124 0.69 5.03 -12.74
N THR A 125 0.34 5.80 -13.78
CA THR A 125 0.94 5.67 -15.11
C THR A 125 2.19 6.53 -15.30
N LEU A 126 2.54 7.37 -14.32
CA LEU A 126 3.69 8.29 -14.42
C LEU A 126 5.04 7.60 -14.29
#